data_5fa52b4961d3983f5dc69bfdd0201564
#
_entry.id   5fa52b4961d3983f5dc69bfdd0201564
#
_cell.length_a   1.000
_cell.length_b   1.000
_cell.length_c   1.000
_cell.angle_alpha   90.00
_cell.angle_beta   90.00
_cell.angle_gamma   90.00
#
_symmetry.space_group_name_H-M   'P 1'
#
loop_
_entity.id
_entity.type
_entity.pdbx_description
1 polymer ?
#
loop_
_entity_poly.entity_id
_entity_poly.type
_entity_poly.pdbx_seq_one_letter_code
_entity_poly.pdbx_strand_id
1 'polypeptide(L)'
;PRARIASQLGLALALILAVVITGSTVFALRSLSASNLNTREQHLASEARLLADQLATFHGTLRENTQRLSGLFEKRFSDGLQLATDQRIDVGGVMTPALMHEGAPLNNDFSVVDDFREMTAGVATVFARTGDDFVRVSTSVTKQDGSRAIGTLLDRQHPAYPLLLSGKQYIGRAFLFDRHYMTQYTPVKDPAGQVIAVLFVGFDYTDAQRIQFDNLARFRIGETGSLALLDEKRQWLVAPANLRQADQAAATVAELISQNGTGGYWSDADQEIYSVATLFEGGPWTVLASMPAAEIQDVTWSIGARLAIGNLLAMILAVAATIWLLRHKLKPLAAVVQQAQALGAGDLSVRLDVHSRDEIGQLADSFNRMGDALSGM
;
A
#
# COMPACT_ATOMS: atom_id res chain seq x y z
N PRO A 1 28.10 32.46 52.64
CA PRO A 1 26.60 32.43 52.54
C PRO A 1 26.05 33.02 51.23
N ARG A 2 26.79 33.87 50.55
CA ARG A 2 26.29 34.71 49.42
C ARG A 2 26.38 34.06 48.04
N ALA A 3 27.27 33.11 47.86
CA ALA A 3 27.27 32.24 46.69
C ALA A 3 26.02 31.35 46.63
N ARG A 4 25.31 31.17 47.75
CA ARG A 4 24.11 30.36 47.85
C ARG A 4 22.88 30.94 47.12
N ILE A 5 22.61 32.25 47.17
CA ILE A 5 21.40 32.82 46.56
C ILE A 5 21.50 32.78 45.04
N ALA A 6 22.63 33.26 44.48
CA ALA A 6 22.85 33.20 43.01
C ALA A 6 22.86 31.79 42.49
N SER A 7 23.48 30.85 43.22
CA SER A 7 23.51 29.43 42.84
C SER A 7 22.13 28.75 42.99
N GLN A 8 21.34 29.11 44.02
CA GLN A 8 19.99 28.58 44.21
C GLN A 8 19.03 29.11 43.13
N LEU A 9 19.10 30.40 42.79
CA LEU A 9 18.29 30.98 41.71
C LEU A 9 18.70 30.38 40.34
N GLY A 10 19.98 30.24 40.10
CA GLY A 10 20.49 29.60 38.88
C GLY A 10 20.07 28.14 38.74
N LEU A 11 20.09 27.42 39.88
CA LEU A 11 19.67 26.02 39.89
C LEU A 11 18.17 25.86 39.70
N ALA A 12 17.35 26.75 40.31
CA ALA A 12 15.90 26.76 40.13
C ALA A 12 15.53 27.07 38.65
N LEU A 13 16.17 28.06 38.03
CA LEU A 13 15.93 28.42 36.65
C LEU A 13 16.40 27.33 35.67
N ALA A 14 17.55 26.71 35.97
CA ALA A 14 18.03 25.57 35.20
C ALA A 14 17.06 24.37 35.26
N LEU A 15 16.45 24.13 36.44
CA LEU A 15 15.49 23.06 36.64
C LEU A 15 14.19 23.32 35.89
N ILE A 16 13.69 24.54 35.90
CA ILE A 16 12.51 24.96 35.12
C ILE A 16 12.79 24.79 33.61
N LEU A 17 13.96 25.28 33.14
CA LEU A 17 14.34 25.12 31.74
C LEU A 17 14.46 23.66 31.35
N ALA A 18 15.06 22.81 32.20
CA ALA A 18 15.16 21.37 31.96
C ALA A 18 13.79 20.70 31.82
N VAL A 19 12.84 21.03 32.70
CA VAL A 19 11.46 20.51 32.64
C VAL A 19 10.73 20.96 31.37
N VAL A 20 10.84 22.23 31.01
CA VAL A 20 10.18 22.78 29.80
C VAL A 20 10.77 22.14 28.52
N ILE A 21 12.11 22.05 28.42
CA ILE A 21 12.79 21.48 27.25
C ILE A 21 12.49 19.98 27.15
N THR A 22 12.55 19.24 28.26
CA THR A 22 12.23 17.82 28.29
C THR A 22 10.76 17.58 27.92
N GLY A 23 9.85 18.35 28.48
CA GLY A 23 8.42 18.26 28.16
C GLY A 23 8.14 18.54 26.69
N SER A 24 8.72 19.60 26.13
CA SER A 24 8.60 19.93 24.70
C SER A 24 9.19 18.87 23.78
N THR A 25 10.33 18.26 24.19
CA THR A 25 10.96 17.17 23.42
C THR A 25 10.09 15.93 23.39
N VAL A 26 9.56 15.51 24.55
CA VAL A 26 8.65 14.35 24.64
C VAL A 26 7.37 14.60 23.83
N PHE A 27 6.81 15.81 23.91
CA PHE A 27 5.63 16.16 23.09
C PHE A 27 5.94 16.13 21.60
N ALA A 28 7.05 16.73 21.17
CA ALA A 28 7.47 16.72 19.77
C ALA A 28 7.71 15.30 19.25
N LEU A 29 8.36 14.43 20.04
CA LEU A 29 8.60 13.03 19.67
C LEU A 29 7.28 12.26 19.53
N ARG A 30 6.35 12.42 20.46
CA ARG A 30 5.03 11.76 20.36
C ARG A 30 4.24 12.23 19.15
N SER A 31 4.23 13.54 18.91
CA SER A 31 3.56 14.14 17.76
C SER A 31 4.17 13.68 16.44
N LEU A 32 5.50 13.61 16.36
CA LEU A 32 6.23 13.13 15.18
C LEU A 32 5.98 11.64 14.93
N SER A 33 5.98 10.80 15.96
CA SER A 33 5.67 9.37 15.85
C SER A 33 4.28 9.13 15.29
N ALA A 34 3.27 9.82 15.84
CA ALA A 34 1.89 9.70 15.36
C ALA A 34 1.74 10.17 13.91
N SER A 35 2.38 11.29 13.55
CA SER A 35 2.35 11.83 12.17
C SER A 35 3.06 10.92 11.18
N ASN A 36 4.21 10.34 11.54
CA ASN A 36 4.96 9.42 10.68
C ASN A 36 4.20 8.12 10.44
N LEU A 37 3.59 7.53 11.48
CA LEU A 37 2.75 6.35 11.33
C LEU A 37 1.63 6.60 10.31
N ASN A 38 0.84 7.65 10.52
CA ASN A 38 -0.27 7.97 9.62
C ASN A 38 0.20 8.22 8.17
N THR A 39 1.33 8.90 7.99
CA THR A 39 1.91 9.16 6.66
C THR A 39 2.36 7.86 5.99
N ARG A 40 2.97 6.93 6.73
CA ARG A 40 3.42 5.63 6.20
C ARG A 40 2.25 4.72 5.86
N GLU A 41 1.23 4.67 6.73
CA GLU A 41 -0.01 3.95 6.45
C GLU A 41 -0.69 4.46 5.18
N GLN A 42 -0.80 5.78 5.03
CA GLN A 42 -1.36 6.39 3.82
C GLN A 42 -0.52 6.09 2.58
N HIS A 43 0.80 6.07 2.71
CA HIS A 43 1.69 5.73 1.60
C HIS A 43 1.49 4.27 1.17
N LEU A 44 1.49 3.32 2.12
CA LEU A 44 1.23 1.91 1.83
C LEU A 44 -0.15 1.70 1.19
N ALA A 45 -1.17 2.39 1.71
CA ALA A 45 -2.51 2.33 1.14
C ALA A 45 -2.57 2.90 -0.29
N SER A 46 -1.81 3.96 -0.56
CA SER A 46 -1.71 4.56 -1.90
C SER A 46 -1.03 3.61 -2.89
N GLU A 47 0.07 2.95 -2.48
CA GLU A 47 0.77 1.97 -3.31
C GLU A 47 -0.10 0.73 -3.61
N ALA A 48 -0.80 0.21 -2.59
CA ALA A 48 -1.72 -0.90 -2.78
C ALA A 48 -2.87 -0.54 -3.75
N ARG A 49 -3.42 0.68 -3.62
CA ARG A 49 -4.48 1.18 -4.52
C ARG A 49 -3.97 1.39 -5.93
N LEU A 50 -2.80 2.01 -6.10
CA LEU A 50 -2.20 2.20 -7.42
C LEU A 50 -2.00 0.88 -8.16
N LEU A 51 -1.55 -0.16 -7.45
CA LEU A 51 -1.43 -1.49 -8.02
C LEU A 51 -2.79 -2.09 -8.38
N ALA A 52 -3.80 -1.96 -7.50
CA ALA A 52 -5.14 -2.44 -7.79
C ALA A 52 -5.72 -1.77 -9.05
N ASP A 53 -5.51 -0.47 -9.22
CA ASP A 53 -5.92 0.30 -10.41
C ASP A 53 -5.17 -0.15 -11.67
N GLN A 54 -3.87 -0.43 -11.57
CA GLN A 54 -3.08 -0.98 -12.68
C GLN A 54 -3.60 -2.36 -13.11
N LEU A 55 -3.89 -3.24 -12.16
CA LEU A 55 -4.47 -4.55 -12.43
C LEU A 55 -5.88 -4.42 -13.05
N ALA A 56 -6.70 -3.50 -12.54
CA ALA A 56 -8.04 -3.23 -13.08
C ALA A 56 -7.95 -2.74 -14.53
N THR A 57 -7.05 -1.82 -14.82
CA THR A 57 -6.79 -1.32 -16.18
C THR A 57 -6.33 -2.43 -17.12
N PHE A 58 -5.40 -3.28 -16.67
CA PHE A 58 -4.93 -4.43 -17.46
C PHE A 58 -6.08 -5.39 -17.79
N HIS A 59 -6.86 -5.79 -16.79
CA HIS A 59 -8.01 -6.66 -16.99
C HIS A 59 -9.12 -6.02 -17.82
N GLY A 60 -9.36 -4.72 -17.66
CA GLY A 60 -10.27 -3.93 -18.50
C GLY A 60 -9.87 -3.98 -19.98
N THR A 61 -8.60 -3.75 -20.26
CA THR A 61 -8.05 -3.82 -21.63
C THR A 61 -8.16 -5.23 -22.23
N LEU A 62 -7.88 -6.27 -21.43
CA LEU A 62 -8.07 -7.66 -21.88
C LEU A 62 -9.55 -7.93 -22.24
N ARG A 63 -10.47 -7.46 -21.40
CA ARG A 63 -11.91 -7.60 -21.63
C ARG A 63 -12.37 -6.89 -22.92
N GLU A 64 -11.97 -5.64 -23.11
CA GLU A 64 -12.28 -4.87 -24.32
C GLU A 64 -11.70 -5.50 -25.60
N ASN A 65 -10.45 -5.97 -25.53
CA ASN A 65 -9.84 -6.68 -26.66
C ASN A 65 -10.61 -7.95 -26.99
N THR A 66 -10.98 -8.74 -25.98
CA THR A 66 -11.75 -9.98 -26.17
C THR A 66 -13.12 -9.70 -26.75
N GLN A 67 -13.82 -8.63 -26.30
CA GLN A 67 -15.10 -8.22 -26.90
C GLN A 67 -14.97 -7.84 -28.35
N ARG A 68 -13.92 -7.09 -28.70
CA ARG A 68 -13.64 -6.70 -30.10
C ARG A 68 -13.36 -7.93 -30.97
N LEU A 69 -12.57 -8.87 -30.49
CA LEU A 69 -12.26 -10.13 -31.16
C LEU A 69 -13.53 -10.97 -31.34
N SER A 70 -14.37 -11.06 -30.31
CA SER A 70 -15.65 -11.78 -30.41
C SER A 70 -16.56 -11.17 -31.50
N GLY A 71 -16.68 -9.84 -31.54
CA GLY A 71 -17.46 -9.18 -32.59
C GLY A 71 -16.91 -9.41 -34.00
N LEU A 72 -15.59 -9.56 -34.15
CA LEU A 72 -14.97 -9.94 -35.45
C LEU A 72 -15.27 -11.40 -35.80
N PHE A 73 -15.24 -12.30 -34.84
CA PHE A 73 -15.54 -13.72 -35.04
C PHE A 73 -17.02 -13.95 -35.35
N GLU A 74 -17.93 -13.27 -34.64
CA GLU A 74 -19.37 -13.32 -34.87
C GLU A 74 -19.76 -12.90 -36.29
N LYS A 75 -19.08 -11.91 -36.87
CA LYS A 75 -19.31 -11.42 -38.24
C LYS A 75 -19.02 -12.50 -39.31
N ARG A 76 -18.19 -13.51 -39.01
CA ARG A 76 -17.93 -14.64 -39.91
C ARG A 76 -19.16 -15.53 -40.09
N PHE A 77 -20.13 -15.44 -39.18
CA PHE A 77 -21.35 -16.23 -39.17
C PHE A 77 -22.61 -15.36 -39.31
N SER A 78 -22.48 -14.19 -39.97
CA SER A 78 -23.59 -13.24 -40.20
C SER A 78 -24.75 -13.87 -41.00
N ASP A 79 -24.44 -14.83 -41.86
CA ASP A 79 -25.45 -15.54 -42.68
C ASP A 79 -26.23 -16.60 -41.90
N GLY A 80 -25.88 -16.76 -40.62
CA GLY A 80 -26.54 -17.64 -39.66
C GLY A 80 -25.97 -19.03 -39.62
N LEU A 81 -26.31 -19.74 -38.53
CA LEU A 81 -25.99 -21.15 -38.32
C LEU A 81 -27.29 -21.95 -38.24
N GLN A 82 -27.24 -23.19 -38.70
CA GLN A 82 -28.37 -24.11 -38.60
C GLN A 82 -27.91 -25.45 -37.99
N LEU A 83 -28.70 -26.00 -37.08
CA LEU A 83 -28.43 -27.26 -36.42
C LEU A 83 -29.26 -28.38 -37.10
N ALA A 84 -28.63 -29.22 -37.92
CA ALA A 84 -29.26 -30.36 -38.56
C ALA A 84 -29.26 -31.56 -37.60
N THR A 85 -30.37 -31.78 -36.88
CA THR A 85 -30.50 -32.82 -35.87
C THR A 85 -30.63 -34.23 -36.43
N ASP A 86 -31.01 -34.33 -37.69
CA ASP A 86 -31.12 -35.57 -38.46
C ASP A 86 -29.76 -36.08 -39.00
N GLN A 87 -28.74 -35.19 -39.05
CA GLN A 87 -27.38 -35.57 -39.44
C GLN A 87 -26.45 -35.60 -38.24
N ARG A 88 -25.76 -36.68 -38.04
CA ARG A 88 -24.81 -36.87 -36.94
C ARG A 88 -23.39 -37.04 -37.46
N ILE A 89 -22.46 -36.31 -36.87
CA ILE A 89 -21.02 -36.32 -37.19
C ILE A 89 -20.25 -36.69 -35.93
N ASP A 90 -19.31 -37.59 -36.05
CA ASP A 90 -18.36 -37.89 -34.98
C ASP A 90 -17.33 -36.77 -34.86
N VAL A 91 -17.26 -36.22 -33.68
CA VAL A 91 -16.34 -35.13 -33.34
C VAL A 91 -15.51 -35.56 -32.13
N GLY A 92 -14.32 -36.10 -32.39
CA GLY A 92 -13.42 -36.54 -31.32
C GLY A 92 -14.01 -37.65 -30.43
N GLY A 93 -14.80 -38.57 -31.02
CA GLY A 93 -15.47 -39.66 -30.31
C GLY A 93 -16.86 -39.30 -29.73
N VAL A 94 -17.36 -38.10 -30.01
CA VAL A 94 -18.70 -37.67 -29.58
C VAL A 94 -19.59 -37.47 -30.81
N MET A 95 -20.71 -38.19 -30.89
CA MET A 95 -21.70 -38.00 -31.95
C MET A 95 -22.51 -36.74 -31.74
N THR A 96 -22.28 -35.72 -32.58
CA THR A 96 -22.93 -34.40 -32.52
C THR A 96 -23.86 -34.16 -33.70
N PRO A 97 -24.93 -33.36 -33.57
CA PRO A 97 -25.65 -32.87 -34.71
C PRO A 97 -24.73 -32.04 -35.62
N ALA A 98 -25.00 -32.09 -36.94
CA ALA A 98 -24.24 -31.28 -37.89
C ALA A 98 -24.62 -29.79 -37.69
N LEU A 99 -23.64 -28.95 -37.41
CA LEU A 99 -23.80 -27.51 -37.36
C LEU A 99 -23.43 -26.92 -38.72
N MET A 100 -24.45 -26.49 -39.46
CA MET A 100 -24.29 -26.07 -40.86
C MET A 100 -24.04 -24.54 -40.92
N HIS A 101 -23.09 -24.16 -41.80
CA HIS A 101 -22.82 -22.80 -42.23
C HIS A 101 -22.60 -22.79 -43.77
N GLU A 102 -23.31 -21.91 -44.47
CA GLU A 102 -23.22 -21.82 -45.93
C GLU A 102 -23.38 -23.18 -46.68
N GLY A 103 -24.21 -24.04 -46.14
CA GLY A 103 -24.48 -25.38 -46.75
C GLY A 103 -23.44 -26.45 -46.42
N ALA A 104 -22.39 -26.16 -45.64
CA ALA A 104 -21.36 -27.12 -45.21
C ALA A 104 -21.34 -27.28 -43.69
N PRO A 105 -21.00 -28.47 -43.16
CA PRO A 105 -20.88 -28.67 -41.70
C PRO A 105 -19.58 -28.05 -41.19
N LEU A 106 -19.67 -27.31 -40.06
CA LEU A 106 -18.52 -26.82 -39.32
C LEU A 106 -17.84 -27.89 -38.45
N ASN A 107 -18.49 -29.02 -38.26
CA ASN A 107 -17.97 -30.12 -37.46
C ASN A 107 -16.69 -30.67 -38.11
N ASN A 108 -15.56 -30.61 -37.39
CA ASN A 108 -14.22 -30.97 -37.86
C ASN A 108 -13.66 -30.05 -38.97
N ASP A 109 -14.33 -28.94 -39.30
CA ASP A 109 -13.72 -27.91 -40.15
C ASP A 109 -13.04 -26.88 -39.27
N PHE A 110 -11.74 -26.68 -39.48
CA PHE A 110 -10.93 -25.76 -38.66
C PHE A 110 -10.54 -24.49 -39.41
N SER A 111 -10.92 -24.34 -40.65
CA SER A 111 -10.51 -23.22 -41.52
C SER A 111 -10.82 -21.88 -40.88
N VAL A 112 -12.09 -21.66 -40.46
CA VAL A 112 -12.52 -20.39 -39.90
C VAL A 112 -11.82 -20.06 -38.57
N VAL A 113 -11.61 -21.05 -37.70
CA VAL A 113 -10.97 -20.82 -36.38
C VAL A 113 -9.46 -20.68 -36.51
N ASP A 114 -8.82 -21.29 -37.49
CA ASP A 114 -7.39 -21.17 -37.76
C ASP A 114 -7.07 -19.82 -38.42
N ASP A 115 -7.83 -19.42 -39.44
CA ASP A 115 -7.76 -18.09 -40.05
C ASP A 115 -7.92 -17.00 -39.01
N PHE A 116 -8.89 -17.19 -38.08
CA PHE A 116 -9.10 -16.23 -36.99
C PHE A 116 -7.87 -16.14 -36.10
N ARG A 117 -7.27 -17.29 -35.72
CA ARG A 117 -6.06 -17.32 -34.88
C ARG A 117 -4.87 -16.68 -35.58
N GLU A 118 -4.68 -16.95 -36.89
CA GLU A 118 -3.59 -16.37 -37.65
C GLU A 118 -3.69 -14.84 -37.75
N MET A 119 -4.90 -14.32 -37.97
CA MET A 119 -5.13 -12.89 -38.12
C MET A 119 -5.08 -12.12 -36.79
N THR A 120 -5.45 -12.74 -35.67
CA THR A 120 -5.72 -12.01 -34.42
C THR A 120 -4.84 -12.42 -33.26
N ALA A 121 -4.10 -13.53 -33.39
CA ALA A 121 -3.44 -14.24 -32.29
C ALA A 121 -4.38 -14.70 -31.15
N GLY A 122 -5.70 -14.48 -31.28
CA GLY A 122 -6.72 -15.03 -30.40
C GLY A 122 -7.08 -16.47 -30.76
N VAL A 123 -7.63 -17.20 -29.81
CA VAL A 123 -8.18 -18.55 -30.08
C VAL A 123 -9.68 -18.48 -30.25
N ALA A 124 -10.22 -19.31 -31.13
CA ALA A 124 -11.64 -19.40 -31.38
C ALA A 124 -12.16 -20.84 -31.30
N THR A 125 -13.43 -20.97 -30.96
CA THR A 125 -14.15 -22.25 -30.92
C THR A 125 -15.59 -22.06 -31.33
N VAL A 126 -16.11 -22.99 -32.08
CA VAL A 126 -17.53 -23.18 -32.32
C VAL A 126 -17.99 -24.41 -31.55
N PHE A 127 -18.98 -24.25 -30.70
CA PHE A 127 -19.67 -25.34 -30.02
C PHE A 127 -21.01 -25.58 -30.67
N ALA A 128 -21.35 -26.83 -30.90
CA ALA A 128 -22.69 -27.27 -31.28
C ALA A 128 -23.49 -27.77 -30.06
N ARG A 129 -24.74 -27.43 -29.97
CA ARG A 129 -25.62 -27.97 -28.95
C ARG A 129 -25.89 -29.44 -29.20
N THR A 130 -25.68 -30.28 -28.18
CA THR A 130 -25.89 -31.70 -28.23
C THR A 130 -26.67 -32.12 -26.99
N GLY A 131 -28.02 -32.17 -27.11
CA GLY A 131 -28.90 -32.27 -25.96
C GLY A 131 -28.81 -31.03 -25.07
N ASP A 132 -28.42 -31.23 -23.81
CA ASP A 132 -28.22 -30.14 -22.86
C ASP A 132 -26.76 -29.61 -22.86
N ASP A 133 -25.85 -30.29 -23.58
CA ASP A 133 -24.43 -29.93 -23.58
C ASP A 133 -24.05 -29.11 -24.81
N PHE A 134 -22.88 -28.48 -24.72
CA PHE A 134 -22.22 -27.81 -25.83
C PHE A 134 -20.90 -28.52 -26.11
N VAL A 135 -20.79 -29.14 -27.28
CA VAL A 135 -19.61 -29.91 -27.76
C VAL A 135 -18.77 -29.03 -28.66
N ARG A 136 -17.46 -29.03 -28.46
CA ARG A 136 -16.49 -28.31 -29.29
C ARG A 136 -16.34 -28.97 -30.65
N VAL A 137 -17.02 -28.46 -31.70
CA VAL A 137 -17.06 -29.03 -33.03
C VAL A 137 -16.03 -28.45 -33.98
N SER A 138 -15.55 -27.26 -33.72
CA SER A 138 -14.43 -26.62 -34.43
C SER A 138 -13.65 -25.76 -33.44
N THR A 139 -12.31 -25.83 -33.41
CA THR A 139 -11.51 -25.10 -32.43
C THR A 139 -10.07 -24.93 -32.86
N SER A 140 -9.49 -23.77 -32.57
CA SER A 140 -8.05 -23.50 -32.61
C SER A 140 -7.35 -23.68 -31.26
N VAL A 141 -8.12 -23.97 -30.17
CA VAL A 141 -7.56 -24.26 -28.84
C VAL A 141 -6.87 -25.60 -28.85
N THR A 142 -5.65 -25.65 -28.32
CA THR A 142 -4.85 -26.86 -28.17
C THR A 142 -4.73 -27.28 -26.72
N LYS A 143 -4.68 -28.58 -26.46
CA LYS A 143 -4.35 -29.18 -25.17
C LYS A 143 -2.85 -29.08 -24.90
N GLN A 144 -2.42 -29.49 -23.71
CA GLN A 144 -0.98 -29.54 -23.34
C GLN A 144 -0.14 -30.40 -24.23
N ASP A 145 -0.71 -31.50 -24.75
CA ASP A 145 -0.04 -32.43 -25.69
C ASP A 145 0.05 -31.90 -27.13
N GLY A 146 -0.41 -30.67 -27.37
CA GLY A 146 -0.46 -30.03 -28.69
C GLY A 146 -1.65 -30.45 -29.56
N SER A 147 -2.45 -31.45 -29.15
CA SER A 147 -3.66 -31.85 -29.88
C SER A 147 -4.76 -30.82 -29.76
N ARG A 148 -5.64 -30.72 -30.76
CA ARG A 148 -6.83 -29.83 -30.65
C ARG A 148 -7.79 -30.33 -29.56
N ALA A 149 -8.40 -29.39 -28.89
CA ALA A 149 -9.38 -29.68 -27.84
C ALA A 149 -10.76 -30.10 -28.43
N ILE A 150 -10.78 -30.74 -29.60
CA ILE A 150 -11.99 -31.15 -30.31
C ILE A 150 -12.77 -32.19 -29.50
N GLY A 151 -14.09 -32.22 -29.61
CA GLY A 151 -14.96 -33.16 -28.92
C GLY A 151 -15.12 -32.94 -27.42
N THR A 152 -14.44 -31.96 -26.83
CA THR A 152 -14.59 -31.67 -25.40
C THR A 152 -15.87 -30.85 -25.13
N LEU A 153 -16.42 -31.07 -23.95
CA LEU A 153 -17.65 -30.39 -23.50
C LEU A 153 -17.32 -29.04 -22.83
N LEU A 154 -18.23 -28.09 -22.92
CA LEU A 154 -18.25 -26.96 -22.02
C LEU A 154 -18.63 -27.46 -20.63
N ASP A 155 -17.80 -27.15 -19.63
CA ASP A 155 -18.03 -27.55 -18.26
C ASP A 155 -19.35 -26.95 -17.73
N ARG A 156 -20.23 -27.77 -17.20
CA ARG A 156 -21.51 -27.35 -16.61
C ARG A 156 -21.33 -26.52 -15.33
N GLN A 157 -20.17 -26.63 -14.64
CA GLN A 157 -19.84 -25.83 -13.48
C GLN A 157 -19.26 -24.45 -13.86
N HIS A 158 -18.91 -24.26 -15.14
CA HIS A 158 -18.39 -22.98 -15.62
C HIS A 158 -19.50 -21.90 -15.55
N PRO A 159 -19.22 -20.69 -15.03
CA PRO A 159 -20.22 -19.62 -14.88
C PRO A 159 -20.95 -19.22 -16.18
N ALA A 160 -20.33 -19.47 -17.32
CA ALA A 160 -20.96 -19.24 -18.63
C ALA A 160 -22.13 -20.17 -18.91
N TYR A 161 -22.08 -21.42 -18.43
CA TYR A 161 -23.05 -22.47 -18.84
C TYR A 161 -24.51 -22.07 -18.59
N PRO A 162 -24.95 -21.67 -17.38
CA PRO A 162 -26.33 -21.27 -17.15
C PRO A 162 -26.75 -20.01 -17.93
N LEU A 163 -25.82 -19.09 -18.16
CA LEU A 163 -26.08 -17.90 -18.94
C LEU A 163 -26.34 -18.23 -20.40
N LEU A 164 -25.52 -19.12 -20.98
CA LEU A 164 -25.64 -19.55 -22.35
C LEU A 164 -26.93 -20.30 -22.60
N LEU A 165 -27.35 -21.17 -21.70
CA LEU A 165 -28.66 -21.83 -21.78
C LEU A 165 -29.81 -20.83 -21.79
N SER A 166 -29.70 -19.72 -21.07
CA SER A 166 -30.69 -18.63 -21.06
C SER A 166 -30.53 -17.66 -22.25
N GLY A 167 -29.61 -17.93 -23.16
CA GLY A 167 -29.33 -17.12 -24.34
C GLY A 167 -28.64 -15.79 -24.03
N LYS A 168 -27.90 -15.70 -22.93
CA LYS A 168 -27.06 -14.56 -22.54
C LYS A 168 -25.59 -14.86 -22.77
N GLN A 169 -24.85 -13.87 -23.21
CA GLN A 169 -23.40 -13.94 -23.34
C GLN A 169 -22.69 -13.95 -21.99
N TYR A 170 -21.50 -14.50 -21.94
CA TYR A 170 -20.59 -14.44 -20.80
C TYR A 170 -19.24 -13.93 -21.24
N ILE A 171 -18.65 -13.03 -20.44
CA ILE A 171 -17.26 -12.62 -20.60
C ILE A 171 -16.55 -12.71 -19.24
N GLY A 172 -15.41 -13.38 -19.22
CA GLY A 172 -14.66 -13.59 -17.99
C GLY A 172 -13.36 -14.33 -18.20
N ARG A 173 -12.64 -14.53 -17.10
CA ARG A 173 -11.40 -15.30 -17.08
C ARG A 173 -11.71 -16.78 -17.13
N ALA A 174 -10.87 -17.53 -17.86
CA ALA A 174 -10.89 -18.97 -17.87
C ALA A 174 -9.46 -19.51 -17.80
N PHE A 175 -9.29 -20.62 -17.08
CA PHE A 175 -8.04 -21.37 -17.07
C PHE A 175 -8.29 -22.65 -17.87
N LEU A 176 -7.68 -22.75 -19.05
CA LEU A 176 -7.91 -23.82 -19.99
C LEU A 176 -6.56 -24.40 -20.44
N PHE A 177 -6.36 -25.69 -20.26
CA PHE A 177 -5.16 -26.40 -20.72
C PHE A 177 -3.85 -25.73 -20.29
N ASP A 178 -3.78 -25.34 -19.00
CA ASP A 178 -2.62 -24.69 -18.35
C ASP A 178 -2.31 -23.25 -18.80
N ARG A 179 -3.29 -22.58 -19.42
CA ARG A 179 -3.15 -21.21 -19.88
C ARG A 179 -4.31 -20.33 -19.37
N HIS A 180 -4.00 -19.08 -19.10
CA HIS A 180 -4.96 -18.06 -18.68
C HIS A 180 -5.53 -17.32 -19.88
N TYR A 181 -6.84 -17.36 -20.04
CA TYR A 181 -7.54 -16.65 -21.11
C TYR A 181 -8.54 -15.64 -20.52
N MET A 182 -8.62 -14.47 -21.17
CA MET A 182 -9.84 -13.68 -21.12
C MET A 182 -10.74 -14.17 -22.23
N THR A 183 -11.95 -14.58 -21.89
CA THR A 183 -12.84 -15.30 -22.80
C THR A 183 -14.18 -14.63 -22.96
N GLN A 184 -14.77 -14.74 -24.15
CA GLN A 184 -16.16 -14.43 -24.40
C GLN A 184 -16.86 -15.62 -25.02
N TYR A 185 -18.04 -15.93 -24.53
CA TYR A 185 -18.97 -16.93 -25.04
C TYR A 185 -20.23 -16.24 -25.51
N THR A 186 -20.56 -16.35 -26.79
CA THR A 186 -21.75 -15.74 -27.41
C THR A 186 -22.67 -16.83 -27.91
N PRO A 187 -23.90 -16.96 -27.36
CA PRO A 187 -24.87 -17.95 -27.82
C PRO A 187 -25.45 -17.54 -29.17
N VAL A 188 -25.57 -18.52 -30.07
CA VAL A 188 -26.26 -18.37 -31.36
C VAL A 188 -27.61 -19.05 -31.26
N LYS A 189 -28.67 -18.33 -31.67
CA LYS A 189 -30.06 -18.80 -31.61
C LYS A 189 -30.59 -19.11 -32.98
N ASP A 190 -31.44 -20.10 -33.07
CA ASP A 190 -32.26 -20.34 -34.25
C ASP A 190 -33.45 -19.35 -34.34
N PRO A 191 -34.22 -19.36 -35.44
CA PRO A 191 -35.41 -18.50 -35.59
C PRO A 191 -36.49 -18.74 -34.52
N ALA A 192 -36.51 -19.92 -33.87
CA ALA A 192 -37.42 -20.21 -32.74
C ALA A 192 -36.91 -19.67 -31.38
N GLY A 193 -35.71 -19.03 -31.36
CA GLY A 193 -35.10 -18.48 -30.17
C GLY A 193 -34.33 -19.50 -29.32
N GLN A 194 -34.18 -20.74 -29.77
CA GLN A 194 -33.40 -21.76 -29.07
C GLN A 194 -31.92 -21.59 -29.32
N VAL A 195 -31.09 -21.73 -28.30
CA VAL A 195 -29.63 -21.72 -28.45
C VAL A 195 -29.18 -23.00 -29.11
N ILE A 196 -28.62 -22.91 -30.30
CA ILE A 196 -28.16 -24.06 -31.13
C ILE A 196 -26.63 -24.20 -31.13
N ALA A 197 -25.92 -23.10 -30.89
CA ALA A 197 -24.46 -23.07 -30.90
C ALA A 197 -23.94 -22.01 -29.92
N VAL A 198 -22.65 -22.10 -29.62
CA VAL A 198 -21.92 -21.05 -28.88
C VAL A 198 -20.64 -20.73 -29.65
N LEU A 199 -20.43 -19.46 -29.91
CA LEU A 199 -19.17 -18.94 -30.40
C LEU A 199 -18.31 -18.54 -29.22
N PHE A 200 -17.08 -19.01 -29.19
CA PHE A 200 -16.11 -18.71 -28.13
C PHE A 200 -14.89 -18.05 -28.75
N VAL A 201 -14.43 -17.01 -28.09
CA VAL A 201 -13.16 -16.37 -28.35
C VAL A 201 -12.39 -16.26 -27.05
N GLY A 202 -11.08 -16.57 -27.12
CA GLY A 202 -10.17 -16.43 -25.99
C GLY A 202 -8.93 -15.63 -26.39
N PHE A 203 -8.56 -14.68 -25.54
CA PHE A 203 -7.28 -13.98 -25.63
C PHE A 203 -6.36 -14.50 -24.54
N ASP A 204 -5.26 -15.15 -24.93
CA ASP A 204 -4.25 -15.70 -24.02
C ASP A 204 -3.42 -14.56 -23.41
N TYR A 205 -3.40 -14.47 -22.09
CA TYR A 205 -2.61 -13.48 -21.36
C TYR A 205 -1.65 -14.11 -20.35
N THR A 206 -1.38 -15.41 -20.45
CA THR A 206 -0.55 -16.16 -19.49
C THR A 206 0.83 -15.54 -19.31
N ASP A 207 1.53 -15.25 -20.41
CA ASP A 207 2.87 -14.70 -20.36
C ASP A 207 2.86 -13.25 -19.85
N ALA A 208 1.87 -12.45 -20.24
CA ALA A 208 1.71 -11.09 -19.76
C ALA A 208 1.43 -11.05 -18.24
N GLN A 209 0.59 -11.95 -17.74
CA GLN A 209 0.32 -12.10 -16.30
C GLN A 209 1.57 -12.51 -15.53
N ARG A 210 2.34 -13.48 -16.05
CA ARG A 210 3.59 -13.91 -15.43
C ARG A 210 4.58 -12.75 -15.29
N ILE A 211 4.78 -11.99 -16.37
CA ILE A 211 5.66 -10.80 -16.36
C ILE A 211 5.18 -9.78 -15.33
N GLN A 212 3.88 -9.53 -15.24
CA GLN A 212 3.33 -8.62 -14.23
C GLN A 212 3.57 -9.12 -12.81
N PHE A 213 3.35 -10.41 -12.55
CA PHE A 213 3.58 -11.00 -11.23
C PHE A 213 5.06 -10.99 -10.85
N ASP A 214 5.96 -11.27 -11.80
CA ASP A 214 7.41 -11.18 -11.60
C ASP A 214 7.85 -9.74 -11.27
N ASN A 215 7.30 -8.74 -11.95
CA ASN A 215 7.56 -7.34 -11.68
C ASN A 215 7.04 -6.94 -10.29
N LEU A 216 5.85 -7.41 -9.93
CA LEU A 216 5.25 -7.16 -8.62
C LEU A 216 6.11 -7.76 -7.49
N ALA A 217 6.56 -8.99 -7.64
CA ALA A 217 7.41 -9.67 -6.66
C ALA A 217 8.74 -8.93 -6.40
N ARG A 218 9.22 -8.17 -7.39
CA ARG A 218 10.47 -7.38 -7.30
C ARG A 218 10.24 -5.96 -6.82
N PHE A 219 9.01 -5.48 -6.81
CA PHE A 219 8.70 -4.11 -6.38
C PHE A 219 9.00 -3.93 -4.89
N ARG A 220 9.58 -2.79 -4.54
CA ARG A 220 9.92 -2.44 -3.15
C ARG A 220 9.27 -1.12 -2.77
N ILE A 221 8.72 -1.09 -1.56
CA ILE A 221 8.18 0.11 -0.91
C ILE A 221 9.16 0.48 0.20
N GLY A 222 9.78 1.67 0.10
CA GLY A 222 10.86 2.03 1.01
C GLY A 222 12.08 1.12 0.83
N GLU A 223 12.68 0.67 1.92
CA GLU A 223 13.86 -0.20 1.89
C GLU A 223 13.50 -1.69 1.81
N THR A 224 12.51 -2.12 2.60
CA THR A 224 12.18 -3.54 2.81
C THR A 224 10.71 -3.87 2.57
N GLY A 225 9.85 -2.86 2.36
CA GLY A 225 8.44 -3.10 2.08
C GLY A 225 8.21 -3.76 0.71
N SER A 226 7.10 -4.46 0.56
CA SER A 226 6.76 -5.22 -0.64
C SER A 226 5.27 -5.18 -0.94
N LEU A 227 4.94 -5.45 -2.20
CA LEU A 227 3.58 -5.70 -2.67
C LEU A 227 3.32 -7.21 -2.77
N ALA A 228 2.08 -7.60 -2.59
CA ALA A 228 1.66 -8.98 -2.68
C ALA A 228 0.23 -9.10 -3.21
N LEU A 229 -0.13 -10.30 -3.65
CA LEU A 229 -1.45 -10.58 -4.21
C LEU A 229 -1.97 -11.90 -3.67
N LEU A 230 -3.18 -11.88 -3.07
CA LEU A 230 -3.93 -13.05 -2.63
C LEU A 230 -5.09 -13.32 -3.58
N ASP A 231 -5.37 -14.59 -3.83
CA ASP A 231 -6.56 -15.04 -4.54
C ASP A 231 -7.79 -15.14 -3.61
N GLU A 232 -8.93 -15.54 -4.19
CA GLU A 232 -10.19 -15.76 -3.46
C GLU A 232 -10.13 -16.92 -2.45
N LYS A 233 -9.19 -17.85 -2.64
CA LYS A 233 -8.94 -18.98 -1.73
C LYS A 233 -7.94 -18.66 -0.64
N ARG A 234 -7.55 -17.38 -0.54
CA ARG A 234 -6.53 -16.89 0.41
C ARG A 234 -5.15 -17.52 0.19
N GLN A 235 -4.82 -17.83 -1.07
CA GLN A 235 -3.52 -18.33 -1.47
C GLN A 235 -2.73 -17.20 -2.15
N TRP A 236 -1.41 -17.21 -1.96
CA TRP A 236 -0.56 -16.24 -2.62
C TRP A 236 -0.50 -16.49 -4.13
N LEU A 237 -0.95 -15.52 -4.91
CA LEU A 237 -0.58 -15.40 -6.32
C LEU A 237 0.80 -14.78 -6.47
N VAL A 238 1.12 -13.81 -5.62
CA VAL A 238 2.45 -13.23 -5.44
C VAL A 238 2.68 -13.06 -3.95
N ALA A 239 3.62 -13.82 -3.39
CA ALA A 239 3.97 -13.72 -1.98
C ALA A 239 4.77 -12.45 -1.69
N PRO A 240 4.59 -11.82 -0.51
CA PRO A 240 5.42 -10.69 -0.10
C PRO A 240 6.88 -11.12 0.05
N ALA A 241 7.79 -10.36 -0.57
CA ALA A 241 9.22 -10.71 -0.56
C ALA A 241 9.90 -10.46 0.81
N ASN A 242 9.24 -9.73 1.70
CA ASN A 242 9.74 -9.40 3.03
C ASN A 242 9.28 -10.37 4.13
N LEU A 243 8.54 -11.43 3.78
CA LEU A 243 8.08 -12.43 4.74
C LEU A 243 9.08 -13.58 4.87
N ARG A 244 9.19 -14.10 6.09
CA ARG A 244 10.00 -15.28 6.44
C ARG A 244 9.23 -16.59 6.30
N GLN A 245 7.93 -16.56 6.59
CA GLN A 245 7.02 -17.70 6.54
C GLN A 245 5.78 -17.39 5.70
N ALA A 246 5.99 -17.04 4.43
CA ALA A 246 4.93 -16.58 3.53
C ALA A 246 3.73 -17.55 3.48
N ASP A 247 3.94 -18.86 3.46
CA ASP A 247 2.86 -19.85 3.35
C ASP A 247 1.91 -19.82 4.56
N GLN A 248 2.43 -19.56 5.77
CA GLN A 248 1.59 -19.47 6.98
C GLN A 248 0.95 -18.08 7.11
N ALA A 249 1.59 -17.07 6.57
CA ALA A 249 1.15 -15.69 6.65
C ALA A 249 -0.15 -15.41 5.88
N ALA A 250 -0.43 -16.15 4.81
CA ALA A 250 -1.62 -15.94 3.97
C ALA A 250 -2.93 -15.98 4.76
N ALA A 251 -3.08 -16.99 5.63
CA ALA A 251 -4.28 -17.14 6.46
C ALA A 251 -4.38 -16.02 7.51
N THR A 252 -3.28 -15.70 8.19
CA THR A 252 -3.22 -14.65 9.21
C THR A 252 -3.57 -13.28 8.62
N VAL A 253 -2.99 -12.95 7.46
CA VAL A 253 -3.27 -11.70 6.75
C VAL A 253 -4.72 -11.62 6.28
N ALA A 254 -5.26 -12.71 5.74
CA ALA A 254 -6.65 -12.76 5.31
C ALA A 254 -7.64 -12.61 6.47
N GLU A 255 -7.31 -13.15 7.65
CA GLU A 255 -8.09 -12.97 8.88
C GLU A 255 -8.00 -11.52 9.37
N LEU A 256 -6.81 -10.93 9.40
CA LEU A 256 -6.59 -9.53 9.75
C LEU A 256 -7.46 -8.58 8.90
N ILE A 257 -7.48 -8.80 7.58
CA ILE A 257 -8.29 -8.01 6.65
C ILE A 257 -9.77 -8.16 6.95
N SER A 258 -10.23 -9.38 7.27
CA SER A 258 -11.63 -9.64 7.57
C SER A 258 -12.09 -8.98 8.87
N GLN A 259 -11.21 -8.84 9.86
CA GLN A 259 -11.50 -8.24 11.16
C GLN A 259 -11.38 -6.70 11.15
N ASN A 260 -10.34 -6.16 10.50
CA ASN A 260 -9.96 -4.75 10.57
C ASN A 260 -10.29 -3.95 9.30
N GLY A 261 -10.80 -4.58 8.26
CA GLY A 261 -11.24 -3.95 7.01
C GLY A 261 -10.10 -3.60 6.05
N THR A 262 -9.17 -2.74 6.43
CA THR A 262 -8.15 -2.21 5.50
C THR A 262 -6.72 -2.58 5.84
N GLY A 263 -6.42 -3.07 7.05
CA GLY A 263 -5.07 -3.48 7.42
C GLY A 263 -4.78 -3.41 8.91
N GLY A 264 -3.54 -3.70 9.29
CA GLY A 264 -3.08 -3.67 10.67
C GLY A 264 -1.73 -4.34 10.88
N TYR A 265 -1.33 -4.42 12.15
CA TYR A 265 -0.13 -5.11 12.58
C TYR A 265 -0.38 -6.60 12.80
N TRP A 266 0.58 -7.41 12.42
CA TRP A 266 0.58 -8.85 12.63
C TRP A 266 2.03 -9.37 12.70
N SER A 267 2.23 -10.60 13.17
CA SER A 267 3.56 -11.18 13.35
C SER A 267 3.85 -12.24 12.30
N ASP A 268 5.02 -12.14 11.65
CA ASP A 268 5.61 -13.16 10.81
C ASP A 268 6.88 -13.68 11.52
N ALA A 269 6.77 -14.85 12.13
CA ALA A 269 7.79 -15.40 13.05
C ALA A 269 8.11 -14.43 14.21
N ASP A 270 9.31 -13.85 14.21
CA ASP A 270 9.80 -12.90 15.20
C ASP A 270 9.73 -11.42 14.71
N GLN A 271 9.14 -11.19 13.55
CA GLN A 271 9.05 -9.88 12.93
C GLN A 271 7.61 -9.35 12.96
N GLU A 272 7.44 -8.13 13.45
CA GLU A 272 6.18 -7.42 13.36
C GLU A 272 6.08 -6.72 12.00
N ILE A 273 4.97 -6.97 11.28
CA ILE A 273 4.68 -6.44 9.94
C ILE A 273 3.43 -5.59 10.02
N TYR A 274 3.44 -4.45 9.36
CA TYR A 274 2.24 -3.67 9.06
C TYR A 274 1.82 -3.90 7.61
N SER A 275 0.55 -4.24 7.38
CA SER A 275 0.01 -4.47 6.05
C SER A 275 -1.26 -3.67 5.82
N VAL A 276 -1.42 -3.19 4.59
CA VAL A 276 -2.66 -2.57 4.10
C VAL A 276 -3.17 -3.36 2.92
N ALA A 277 -4.47 -3.61 2.89
CA ALA A 277 -5.13 -4.35 1.83
C ALA A 277 -6.10 -3.48 1.05
N THR A 278 -6.19 -3.76 -0.25
CA THR A 278 -7.16 -3.16 -1.17
C THR A 278 -7.74 -4.24 -2.06
N LEU A 279 -9.07 -4.26 -2.22
CA LEU A 279 -9.72 -5.18 -3.14
C LEU A 279 -9.48 -4.76 -4.58
N PHE A 280 -9.27 -5.73 -5.44
CA PHE A 280 -9.18 -5.55 -6.87
C PHE A 280 -10.57 -5.60 -7.49
N GLU A 281 -11.05 -4.49 -8.05
CA GLU A 281 -12.41 -4.39 -8.62
C GLU A 281 -12.65 -5.29 -9.86
N GLY A 282 -11.58 -5.73 -10.53
CA GLY A 282 -11.66 -6.60 -11.71
C GLY A 282 -11.72 -8.10 -11.42
N GLY A 283 -11.74 -8.51 -10.15
CA GLY A 283 -11.74 -9.93 -9.75
C GLY A 283 -11.63 -10.12 -8.24
N PRO A 284 -11.65 -11.36 -7.78
CA PRO A 284 -11.70 -11.68 -6.35
C PRO A 284 -10.31 -11.62 -5.68
N TRP A 285 -9.39 -10.83 -6.21
CA TRP A 285 -8.04 -10.73 -5.67
C TRP A 285 -7.94 -9.62 -4.63
N THR A 286 -7.04 -9.81 -3.66
CA THR A 286 -6.70 -8.81 -2.67
C THR A 286 -5.25 -8.39 -2.87
N VAL A 287 -5.04 -7.10 -3.10
CA VAL A 287 -3.73 -6.46 -3.18
C VAL A 287 -3.30 -6.08 -1.78
N LEU A 288 -2.07 -6.43 -1.41
CA LEU A 288 -1.45 -6.03 -0.15
C LEU A 288 -0.19 -5.21 -0.39
N ALA A 289 -0.01 -4.20 0.46
CA ALA A 289 1.26 -3.55 0.67
C ALA A 289 1.70 -3.82 2.11
N SER A 290 2.91 -4.34 2.28
CA SER A 290 3.44 -4.76 3.58
C SER A 290 4.78 -4.10 3.86
N MET A 291 5.04 -3.73 5.12
CA MET A 291 6.31 -3.16 5.56
C MET A 291 6.62 -3.63 6.98
N PRO A 292 7.88 -3.99 7.28
CA PRO A 292 8.30 -4.26 8.65
C PRO A 292 8.07 -3.07 9.57
N ALA A 293 7.50 -3.32 10.76
CA ALA A 293 7.23 -2.27 11.74
C ALA A 293 8.51 -1.54 12.19
N ALA A 294 9.64 -2.26 12.21
CA ALA A 294 10.95 -1.67 12.52
C ALA A 294 11.32 -0.54 11.54
N GLU A 295 11.08 -0.71 10.23
CA GLU A 295 11.36 0.35 9.24
C GLU A 295 10.50 1.59 9.45
N ILE A 296 9.26 1.40 9.91
CA ILE A 296 8.37 2.52 10.26
C ILE A 296 8.91 3.28 11.46
N GLN A 297 9.51 2.57 12.44
CA GLN A 297 10.01 3.13 13.70
C GLN A 297 11.40 3.76 13.58
N ASP A 298 12.31 3.21 12.76
CA ASP A 298 13.71 3.63 12.66
C ASP A 298 13.86 5.10 12.26
N VAL A 299 13.02 5.60 11.36
CA VAL A 299 13.02 7.01 10.96
C VAL A 299 12.68 7.91 12.15
N THR A 300 11.77 7.50 13.00
CA THR A 300 11.38 8.25 14.20
C THR A 300 12.51 8.31 15.22
N TRP A 301 13.24 7.21 15.43
CA TRP A 301 14.39 7.15 16.34
C TRP A 301 15.55 8.04 15.89
N SER A 302 15.89 8.03 14.60
CA SER A 302 17.00 8.84 14.07
C SER A 302 16.74 10.35 14.17
N ILE A 303 15.54 10.79 13.89
CA ILE A 303 15.11 12.20 14.05
C ILE A 303 15.03 12.53 15.55
N GLY A 304 14.48 11.64 16.36
CA GLY A 304 14.38 11.79 17.79
C GLY A 304 15.71 11.98 18.48
N ALA A 305 16.72 11.19 18.14
CA ALA A 305 18.07 11.30 18.67
C ALA A 305 18.73 12.67 18.32
N ARG A 306 18.55 13.13 17.08
CA ARG A 306 19.07 14.45 16.64
C ARG A 306 18.41 15.60 17.40
N LEU A 307 17.10 15.54 17.60
CA LEU A 307 16.35 16.52 18.39
C LEU A 307 16.78 16.49 19.86
N ALA A 308 16.95 15.31 20.46
CA ALA A 308 17.40 15.17 21.84
C ALA A 308 18.81 15.76 22.05
N ILE A 309 19.75 15.52 21.13
CA ILE A 309 21.10 16.09 21.17
C ILE A 309 21.05 17.62 21.02
N GLY A 310 20.28 18.14 20.07
CA GLY A 310 20.10 19.57 19.87
C GLY A 310 19.52 20.27 21.10
N ASN A 311 18.49 19.67 21.71
CA ASN A 311 17.88 20.20 22.93
C ASN A 311 18.82 20.12 24.15
N LEU A 312 19.65 19.07 24.26
CA LEU A 312 20.64 18.97 25.32
C LEU A 312 21.72 20.08 25.20
N LEU A 313 22.19 20.33 23.98
CA LEU A 313 23.14 21.43 23.73
C LEU A 313 22.53 22.80 24.03
N ALA A 314 21.30 23.03 23.61
CA ALA A 314 20.57 24.26 23.91
C ALA A 314 20.38 24.47 25.42
N MET A 315 20.08 23.40 26.16
CA MET A 315 19.97 23.44 27.62
C MET A 315 21.29 23.81 28.29
N ILE A 316 22.39 23.18 27.87
CA ILE A 316 23.73 23.46 28.40
C ILE A 316 24.09 24.94 28.18
N LEU A 317 23.85 25.46 26.96
CA LEU A 317 24.13 26.86 26.63
C LEU A 317 23.25 27.81 27.42
N ALA A 318 21.95 27.52 27.58
CA ALA A 318 21.03 28.35 28.36
C ALA A 318 21.43 28.40 29.85
N VAL A 319 21.80 27.25 30.43
CA VAL A 319 22.28 27.18 31.83
C VAL A 319 23.60 27.96 31.98
N ALA A 320 24.55 27.76 31.07
CA ALA A 320 25.81 28.49 31.10
C ALA A 320 25.62 30.02 30.98
N ALA A 321 24.78 30.43 30.04
CA ALA A 321 24.43 31.87 29.86
C ALA A 321 23.77 32.47 31.12
N THR A 322 22.86 31.70 31.71
CA THR A 322 22.16 32.11 32.95
C THR A 322 23.14 32.28 34.12
N ILE A 323 24.04 31.31 34.32
CA ILE A 323 25.07 31.37 35.38
C ILE A 323 26.00 32.54 35.12
N TRP A 324 26.43 32.76 33.87
CA TRP A 324 27.29 33.88 33.50
C TRP A 324 26.59 35.22 33.78
N LEU A 325 25.35 35.38 33.35
CA LEU A 325 24.55 36.62 33.56
C LEU A 325 24.35 36.89 35.04
N LEU A 326 23.96 35.90 35.84
CA LEU A 326 23.77 36.05 37.28
C LEU A 326 25.07 36.44 37.99
N ARG A 327 26.20 35.79 37.65
CA ARG A 327 27.49 36.14 38.22
C ARG A 327 27.90 37.56 37.87
N HIS A 328 27.69 37.97 36.62
CA HIS A 328 28.06 39.30 36.16
C HIS A 328 27.19 40.40 36.83
N LYS A 329 25.88 40.22 36.87
CA LYS A 329 24.95 41.21 37.45
C LYS A 329 24.95 41.25 38.98
N LEU A 330 25.24 40.17 39.65
CA LEU A 330 25.25 40.13 41.14
C LEU A 330 26.63 40.39 41.75
N LYS A 331 27.71 40.52 40.93
CA LYS A 331 29.04 40.83 41.42
C LYS A 331 29.12 42.18 42.21
N PRO A 332 28.47 43.26 41.78
CA PRO A 332 28.49 44.56 42.51
C PRO A 332 27.81 44.46 43.87
N LEU A 333 26.80 43.62 44.06
CA LEU A 333 26.11 43.46 45.35
C LEU A 333 27.04 42.94 46.46
N ALA A 334 28.06 42.18 46.09
CA ALA A 334 29.07 41.71 47.05
C ALA A 334 29.92 42.86 47.60
N ALA A 335 30.25 43.84 46.74
CA ALA A 335 30.97 45.05 47.18
C ALA A 335 30.11 45.91 48.11
N VAL A 336 28.81 46.08 47.80
CA VAL A 336 27.88 46.84 48.66
C VAL A 336 27.82 46.25 50.07
N VAL A 337 27.73 44.96 50.21
CA VAL A 337 27.66 44.30 51.51
C VAL A 337 28.99 44.37 52.27
N GLN A 338 30.14 44.25 51.61
CA GLN A 338 31.44 44.33 52.26
C GLN A 338 31.69 45.73 52.80
N GLN A 339 31.30 46.73 52.05
CA GLN A 339 31.45 48.12 52.47
C GLN A 339 30.42 48.57 53.52
N ALA A 340 29.19 47.97 53.50
CA ALA A 340 28.23 48.15 54.52
C ALA A 340 28.71 47.59 55.90
N GLN A 341 29.47 46.48 55.86
CA GLN A 341 30.09 45.96 57.09
C GLN A 341 31.23 46.83 57.60
N ALA A 342 32.04 47.40 56.71
CA ALA A 342 33.08 48.32 57.08
C ALA A 342 32.51 49.63 57.69
N LEU A 343 31.44 50.18 57.10
CA LEU A 343 30.73 51.31 57.65
C LEU A 343 30.15 51.01 59.05
N GLY A 344 29.55 49.79 59.21
CA GLY A 344 29.04 49.36 60.50
C GLY A 344 30.14 49.09 61.55
N ALA A 345 31.40 48.90 61.18
CA ALA A 345 32.58 48.78 62.04
C ALA A 345 33.20 50.14 62.37
N GLY A 346 32.63 51.27 61.92
CA GLY A 346 33.05 52.60 62.21
C GLY A 346 33.98 53.28 61.18
N ASP A 347 34.25 52.62 60.04
CA ASP A 347 35.00 53.26 58.98
C ASP A 347 34.05 54.08 58.08
N LEU A 348 33.93 55.37 58.42
CA LEU A 348 33.07 56.31 57.69
C LEU A 348 33.68 56.82 56.37
N SER A 349 34.91 56.44 56.06
CA SER A 349 35.59 56.88 54.82
C SER A 349 35.23 56.02 53.58
N VAL A 350 34.53 54.88 53.79
CA VAL A 350 34.20 53.93 52.72
C VAL A 350 33.15 54.49 51.76
N ARG A 351 33.37 54.43 50.49
CA ARG A 351 32.44 54.80 49.40
C ARG A 351 32.32 53.66 48.40
N LEU A 352 31.08 53.49 47.89
CA LEU A 352 30.79 52.50 46.83
C LEU A 352 31.04 53.15 45.47
N ASP A 353 31.99 52.60 44.75
CA ASP A 353 32.25 52.93 43.35
C ASP A 353 31.57 51.88 42.43
N VAL A 354 30.23 51.99 42.38
CA VAL A 354 29.40 51.10 41.57
C VAL A 354 28.69 51.90 40.51
N HIS A 355 29.18 51.81 39.25
CA HIS A 355 28.57 52.46 38.09
C HIS A 355 27.58 51.54 37.40
N SER A 356 26.37 51.41 38.00
CA SER A 356 25.26 50.70 37.39
C SER A 356 24.06 51.64 37.26
N ARG A 357 23.27 51.47 36.18
CA ARG A 357 22.04 52.24 35.95
C ARG A 357 20.77 51.52 36.42
N ASP A 358 20.93 50.43 37.14
CA ASP A 358 19.86 49.60 37.70
C ASP A 358 19.65 49.84 39.21
N GLU A 359 18.85 49.04 39.87
CA GLU A 359 18.53 49.13 41.31
C GLU A 359 19.79 48.99 42.17
N ILE A 360 20.86 48.37 41.69
CA ILE A 360 22.13 48.20 42.39
C ILE A 360 22.88 49.55 42.39
N GLY A 361 22.81 50.34 41.32
CA GLY A 361 23.34 51.68 41.25
C GLY A 361 22.62 52.62 42.20
N GLN A 362 21.26 52.58 42.24
CA GLN A 362 20.45 53.36 43.18
C GLN A 362 20.78 53.01 44.63
N LEU A 363 21.02 51.75 44.92
CA LEU A 363 21.40 51.28 46.26
C LEU A 363 22.80 51.85 46.63
N ALA A 364 23.74 51.84 45.72
CA ALA A 364 25.10 52.37 45.93
C ALA A 364 25.08 53.87 46.19
N ASP A 365 24.27 54.67 45.44
CA ASP A 365 24.10 56.09 45.64
C ASP A 365 23.45 56.39 47.00
N SER A 366 22.45 55.61 47.41
CA SER A 366 21.77 55.71 48.67
C SER A 366 22.70 55.42 49.86
N PHE A 367 23.55 54.41 49.68
CA PHE A 367 24.58 54.02 50.64
C PHE A 367 25.63 55.14 50.81
N ASN A 368 26.14 55.73 49.72
CA ASN A 368 27.10 56.79 49.75
C ASN A 368 26.49 58.05 50.48
N ARG A 369 25.26 58.43 50.17
CA ARG A 369 24.56 59.52 50.85
C ARG A 369 24.43 59.28 52.36
N MET A 370 24.15 58.06 52.79
CA MET A 370 24.08 57.67 54.19
C MET A 370 25.46 57.80 54.87
N GLY A 371 26.54 57.39 54.20
CA GLY A 371 27.91 57.50 54.63
C GLY A 371 28.31 58.96 54.80
N ASP A 372 27.91 59.89 53.90
CA ASP A 372 28.13 61.30 53.96
C ASP A 372 27.40 61.93 55.16
N ALA A 373 26.14 61.58 55.43
CA ALA A 373 25.37 62.08 56.56
C ALA A 373 25.95 61.66 57.93
N LEU A 374 26.49 60.43 58.03
CA LEU A 374 27.13 59.92 59.25
C LEU A 374 28.52 60.52 59.48
N SER A 375 29.27 60.92 58.39
CA SER A 375 30.58 61.54 58.50
C SER A 375 30.47 63.07 58.89
N GLY A 376 29.32 63.66 58.66
CA GLY A 376 29.06 65.10 58.99
C GLY A 376 28.46 65.37 60.38
N MET A 377 28.22 64.29 61.15
CA MET A 377 27.83 64.35 62.54
C MET A 377 29.03 64.26 63.46
#